data_3d0616b4632afb2b630de728b43245b7
#
_entry.id   3d0616b4632afb2b630de728b43245b7
#
_cell.length_a   1.000
_cell.length_b   1.000
_cell.length_c   1.000
_cell.angle_alpha   90.00
_cell.angle_beta   90.00
_cell.angle_gamma   90.00
#
_symmetry.space_group_name_H-M   'P 1'
#
loop_
_entity.id
_entity.type
_entity.pdbx_description
1 polymer ?
#
loop_
_entity_poly.entity_id
_entity_poly.type
_entity_poly.pdbx_seq_one_letter_code
_entity_poly.pdbx_strand_id
1 'polypeptide(L)'
;MRLELVATLVVMCLACSEGAHAQGLDSLTINGYSSFEFEKQIEEEGGGDPNGSFDADLFDLVFNFQVNDKIRVSADLTWEHGSATEDELGNVAVEYAFVEYAFADLVKVRMGKMFTPYGIFNEIHTAKPAFLSVKEPAATNKPERIVENAFRFFPRWGTGIAIRGDGVIAERDFNYDVLVANGFQEDTNPFEEDNNLSKSVTARFRFEPTETISVGNSFYYDKVESDGVDNLVSEGLELHYQGNTWRLLAEIAFGWLQPTDGEKIHQVGWILQPSYSLDNGVTPYVRFERIDPNTSRDEDHGYNFIAGVNLELTGGFIIKAENNYFKGASESTLAQYPNASYNEIKAAVVLGF
;
A
#
# COMPACT_ATOMS: atom_id res chain seq x y z
N MET A 1 -30.36 -22.62 -10.01
CA MET A 1 -29.29 -22.92 -9.04
C MET A 1 -28.45 -21.70 -8.61
N ARG A 2 -28.32 -20.61 -9.38
CA ARG A 2 -27.56 -19.40 -8.97
C ARG A 2 -28.36 -18.41 -8.09
N LEU A 3 -29.68 -18.35 -8.24
CA LEU A 3 -30.51 -17.45 -7.43
C LEU A 3 -30.78 -17.94 -6.01
N GLU A 4 -30.81 -19.25 -5.82
CA GLU A 4 -31.10 -19.87 -4.51
C GLU A 4 -29.94 -19.74 -3.53
N LEU A 5 -28.69 -19.72 -4.01
CA LEU A 5 -27.51 -19.58 -3.14
C LEU A 5 -27.40 -18.15 -2.56
N VAL A 6 -27.70 -17.13 -3.36
CA VAL A 6 -27.71 -15.72 -2.92
C VAL A 6 -28.84 -15.47 -1.95
N ALA A 7 -30.02 -16.03 -2.22
CA ALA A 7 -31.17 -15.92 -1.30
C ALA A 7 -30.89 -16.59 0.06
N THR A 8 -30.19 -17.72 0.06
CA THR A 8 -29.84 -18.44 1.28
C THR A 8 -28.80 -17.65 2.12
N LEU A 9 -27.84 -17.01 1.48
CA LEU A 9 -26.87 -16.15 2.18
C LEU A 9 -27.53 -14.91 2.82
N VAL A 10 -28.44 -14.26 2.08
CA VAL A 10 -29.20 -13.09 2.57
C VAL A 10 -30.13 -13.49 3.72
N VAL A 11 -30.79 -14.64 3.64
CA VAL A 11 -31.66 -15.14 4.72
C VAL A 11 -30.84 -15.53 5.95
N MET A 12 -29.64 -16.06 5.80
CA MET A 12 -28.73 -16.36 6.93
C MET A 12 -28.27 -15.07 7.64
N CYS A 13 -28.04 -13.99 6.91
CA CYS A 13 -27.71 -12.68 7.50
C CYS A 13 -28.91 -12.05 8.23
N LEU A 14 -30.14 -12.27 7.77
CA LEU A 14 -31.34 -11.73 8.39
C LEU A 14 -31.82 -12.53 9.63
N ALA A 15 -31.45 -13.79 9.75
CA ALA A 15 -31.82 -14.63 10.90
C ALA A 15 -30.99 -14.34 12.17
N CYS A 16 -29.93 -13.53 12.08
CA CYS A 16 -29.09 -13.13 13.22
C CYS A 16 -29.55 -11.81 13.88
N SER A 17 -30.71 -11.26 13.54
CA SER A 17 -31.22 -10.01 14.12
C SER A 17 -31.96 -10.22 15.46
N GLU A 18 -31.31 -10.79 16.45
CA GLU A 18 -31.67 -10.50 17.83
C GLU A 18 -31.07 -9.12 18.15
N GLY A 19 -31.93 -8.12 18.19
CA GLY A 19 -31.73 -6.76 18.67
C GLY A 19 -30.29 -6.22 18.66
N ALA A 20 -29.83 -5.67 17.55
CA ALA A 20 -28.66 -4.79 17.55
C ALA A 20 -29.01 -3.52 18.32
N HIS A 21 -28.89 -3.57 19.64
CA HIS A 21 -28.78 -2.35 20.42
C HIS A 21 -27.45 -1.73 20.03
N ALA A 22 -27.47 -0.51 19.47
CA ALA A 22 -26.27 0.28 19.27
C ALA A 22 -25.53 0.35 20.63
N GLN A 23 -24.43 -0.36 20.75
CA GLN A 23 -23.56 -0.21 21.89
C GLN A 23 -23.09 1.24 21.89
N GLY A 24 -22.94 1.83 23.06
CA GLY A 24 -22.62 3.24 23.19
C GLY A 24 -21.28 3.61 22.53
N LEU A 25 -20.95 4.89 22.51
CA LEU A 25 -19.72 5.46 21.92
C LEU A 25 -18.44 4.83 22.44
N ASP A 26 -18.50 4.09 23.57
CA ASP A 26 -17.36 3.37 24.17
C ASP A 26 -16.77 2.27 23.26
N SER A 27 -17.51 1.84 22.25
CA SER A 27 -17.03 0.85 21.26
C SER A 27 -16.46 1.47 19.99
N LEU A 28 -16.47 2.79 19.86
CA LEU A 28 -15.89 3.54 18.76
C LEU A 28 -14.50 4.04 19.13
N THR A 29 -13.49 3.65 18.37
CA THR A 29 -12.15 4.23 18.43
C THR A 29 -11.91 5.06 17.18
N ILE A 30 -11.43 6.29 17.38
CA ILE A 30 -11.01 7.17 16.30
C ILE A 30 -9.52 7.39 16.47
N ASN A 31 -8.75 7.06 15.43
CA ASN A 31 -7.34 7.36 15.33
C ASN A 31 -7.12 8.23 14.09
N GLY A 32 -5.94 8.79 13.93
CA GLY A 32 -5.65 9.56 12.73
C GLY A 32 -4.17 9.77 12.50
N TYR A 33 -3.89 10.26 11.32
CA TYR A 33 -2.56 10.64 10.88
C TYR A 33 -2.62 12.01 10.23
N SER A 34 -1.55 12.77 10.37
CA SER A 34 -1.37 14.02 9.64
C SER A 34 0.07 14.13 9.17
N SER A 35 0.25 14.54 7.92
CA SER A 35 1.56 14.79 7.32
C SER A 35 1.58 16.15 6.65
N PHE A 36 2.62 16.90 6.97
CA PHE A 36 2.96 18.14 6.30
C PHE A 36 4.36 17.98 5.71
N GLU A 37 4.50 18.20 4.42
CA GLU A 37 5.71 17.89 3.67
C GLU A 37 6.32 19.13 3.03
N PHE A 38 7.62 19.05 2.79
CA PHE A 38 8.37 19.95 1.92
C PHE A 38 9.16 19.10 0.94
N GLU A 39 9.02 19.39 -0.34
CA GLU A 39 9.74 18.72 -1.40
C GLU A 39 10.47 19.76 -2.27
N LYS A 40 11.72 19.46 -2.60
CA LYS A 40 12.53 20.29 -3.50
C LYS A 40 13.41 19.43 -4.36
N GLN A 41 13.28 19.59 -5.67
CA GLN A 41 14.22 19.01 -6.59
C GLN A 41 15.47 19.87 -6.71
N ILE A 42 16.63 19.21 -6.66
CA ILE A 42 17.92 19.82 -6.94
C ILE A 42 18.28 19.45 -8.37
N GLU A 43 18.39 20.44 -9.25
CA GLU A 43 18.70 20.22 -10.65
C GLU A 43 20.11 19.65 -10.86
N GLU A 44 20.16 18.61 -11.71
CA GLU A 44 21.29 18.36 -12.59
C GLU A 44 20.74 18.43 -14.02
N GLU A 45 21.01 19.49 -14.75
CA GLU A 45 20.69 19.72 -16.17
C GLU A 45 19.25 19.39 -16.65
N GLY A 46 18.34 20.35 -16.58
CA GLY A 46 17.23 20.41 -17.55
C GLY A 46 15.81 20.28 -17.08
N GLY A 47 15.37 20.83 -15.94
CA GLY A 47 13.96 21.16 -15.82
C GLY A 47 13.19 20.73 -14.58
N GLY A 48 13.79 20.61 -13.43
CA GLY A 48 13.06 20.46 -12.18
C GLY A 48 12.50 21.77 -11.63
N ASP A 49 11.58 21.70 -10.66
CA ASP A 49 11.17 22.89 -9.90
C ASP A 49 12.21 23.22 -8.81
N PRO A 50 13.08 24.22 -9.05
CA PRO A 50 14.12 24.59 -8.09
C PRO A 50 13.56 25.35 -6.88
N ASN A 51 12.29 25.75 -6.91
CA ASN A 51 11.72 26.60 -5.87
C ASN A 51 11.39 25.82 -4.60
N GLY A 52 11.03 24.55 -4.74
CA GLY A 52 10.53 23.72 -3.65
C GLY A 52 9.10 24.09 -3.24
N SER A 53 8.36 23.12 -2.77
CA SER A 53 6.95 23.27 -2.41
C SER A 53 6.68 22.74 -1.02
N PHE A 54 5.82 23.44 -0.27
CA PHE A 54 5.16 22.91 0.91
C PHE A 54 3.85 22.26 0.50
N ASP A 55 3.57 21.12 1.11
CA ASP A 55 2.35 20.37 0.88
C ASP A 55 1.70 19.98 2.22
N ALA A 56 0.39 20.24 2.36
CA ALA A 56 -0.45 19.61 3.36
C ALA A 56 -0.82 18.21 2.85
N ASP A 57 0.16 17.30 2.86
CA ASP A 57 0.15 16.04 2.15
C ASP A 57 -1.05 15.16 2.51
N LEU A 58 -1.32 15.02 3.82
CA LEU A 58 -2.28 14.05 4.29
C LEU A 58 -2.92 14.45 5.63
N PHE A 59 -4.22 14.18 5.73
CA PHE A 59 -4.95 14.13 7.00
C PHE A 59 -5.96 13.00 6.94
N ASP A 60 -5.76 11.95 7.78
CA ASP A 60 -6.60 10.77 7.84
C ASP A 60 -7.34 10.65 9.15
N LEU A 61 -8.57 10.15 9.09
CA LEU A 61 -9.36 9.73 10.24
C LEU A 61 -9.81 8.28 10.08
N VAL A 62 -9.30 7.43 10.96
CA VAL A 62 -9.59 6.01 11.00
C VAL A 62 -10.62 5.71 12.07
N PHE A 63 -11.79 5.25 11.66
CA PHE A 63 -12.89 4.86 12.51
C PHE A 63 -12.93 3.34 12.66
N ASN A 64 -12.88 2.85 13.89
CA ASN A 64 -13.08 1.46 14.22
C ASN A 64 -14.24 1.32 15.20
N PHE A 65 -15.28 0.62 14.80
CA PHE A 65 -16.45 0.39 15.59
C PHE A 65 -16.64 -1.10 15.85
N GLN A 66 -16.49 -1.51 17.12
CA GLN A 66 -16.75 -2.88 17.58
C GLN A 66 -18.23 -3.02 17.92
N VAL A 67 -19.03 -3.56 17.00
CA VAL A 67 -20.48 -3.73 17.18
C VAL A 67 -20.78 -4.77 18.27
N ASN A 68 -20.03 -5.86 18.30
CA ASN A 68 -20.04 -6.89 19.32
C ASN A 68 -18.76 -7.75 19.20
N ASP A 69 -18.61 -8.78 20.00
CA ASP A 69 -17.40 -9.64 20.03
C ASP A 69 -17.00 -10.23 18.66
N LYS A 70 -17.94 -10.28 17.70
CA LYS A 70 -17.73 -10.89 16.39
C LYS A 70 -17.77 -9.92 15.22
N ILE A 71 -18.40 -8.76 15.39
CA ILE A 71 -18.64 -7.82 14.27
C ILE A 71 -17.87 -6.54 14.52
N ARG A 72 -17.05 -6.19 13.55
CA ARG A 72 -16.34 -4.91 13.46
C ARG A 72 -16.66 -4.19 12.16
N VAL A 73 -16.81 -2.87 12.25
CA VAL A 73 -16.89 -1.96 11.10
C VAL A 73 -15.67 -1.04 11.16
N SER A 74 -15.01 -0.86 10.04
CA SER A 74 -13.85 0.04 9.96
C SER A 74 -13.93 0.89 8.70
N ALA A 75 -13.57 2.16 8.82
CA ALA A 75 -13.48 3.09 7.70
C ALA A 75 -12.32 4.06 7.90
N ASP A 76 -11.69 4.46 6.82
CA ASP A 76 -10.63 5.45 6.75
C ASP A 76 -11.02 6.55 5.77
N LEU A 77 -11.06 7.79 6.29
CA LEU A 77 -11.37 8.99 5.53
C LEU A 77 -10.11 9.83 5.41
N THR A 78 -9.71 10.12 4.20
CA THR A 78 -8.49 10.88 3.92
C THR A 78 -8.74 12.18 3.17
N TRP A 79 -7.92 13.19 3.49
CA TRP A 79 -7.65 14.34 2.61
C TRP A 79 -6.21 14.23 2.15
N GLU A 80 -5.97 14.32 0.86
CA GLU A 80 -4.64 14.39 0.29
C GLU A 80 -4.44 15.72 -0.46
N HIS A 81 -3.19 16.23 -0.43
CA HIS A 81 -2.70 17.36 -1.23
C HIS A 81 -3.53 18.65 -1.13
N GLY A 82 -3.82 19.06 0.09
CA GLY A 82 -4.52 20.30 0.39
C GLY A 82 -5.97 20.28 -0.09
N SER A 83 -6.91 20.54 0.80
CA SER A 83 -8.28 20.78 0.41
C SER A 83 -8.40 22.20 -0.12
N ALA A 84 -8.52 22.39 -1.40
CA ALA A 84 -8.90 23.69 -1.93
C ALA A 84 -10.34 23.99 -1.53
N THR A 85 -10.54 25.15 -0.93
CA THR A 85 -11.86 25.58 -0.47
C THR A 85 -12.57 26.48 -1.48
N GLU A 86 -11.84 27.04 -2.44
CA GLU A 86 -12.39 28.03 -3.38
C GLU A 86 -12.57 27.47 -4.80
N ASP A 87 -11.83 26.44 -5.20
CA ASP A 87 -11.82 25.95 -6.58
C ASP A 87 -12.29 24.47 -6.71
N GLU A 88 -13.02 23.95 -5.73
CA GLU A 88 -13.52 22.57 -5.71
C GLU A 88 -12.44 21.47 -5.76
N LEU A 89 -11.17 21.81 -5.63
CA LEU A 89 -10.08 20.88 -5.49
C LEU A 89 -9.97 20.49 -4.01
N GLY A 90 -9.97 19.27 -3.67
CA GLY A 90 -9.85 18.79 -2.30
C GLY A 90 -11.06 17.96 -1.93
N ASN A 91 -10.96 16.70 -2.30
CA ASN A 91 -11.97 15.72 -1.98
C ASN A 91 -11.59 15.00 -0.69
N VAL A 92 -12.60 14.69 0.12
CA VAL A 92 -12.49 13.65 1.12
C VAL A 92 -12.69 12.32 0.40
N ALA A 93 -11.72 11.47 0.46
CA ALA A 93 -11.79 10.12 -0.10
C ALA A 93 -12.02 9.09 1.00
N VAL A 94 -12.54 7.93 0.62
CA VAL A 94 -12.62 6.75 1.47
C VAL A 94 -11.50 5.80 1.06
N GLU A 95 -10.48 5.68 1.88
CA GLU A 95 -9.38 4.73 1.64
C GLU A 95 -9.87 3.28 1.73
N TYR A 96 -10.56 2.98 2.83
CA TYR A 96 -11.27 1.72 2.97
C TYR A 96 -12.55 1.90 3.79
N ALA A 97 -13.52 1.03 3.56
CA ALA A 97 -14.71 0.88 4.40
C ALA A 97 -15.22 -0.55 4.29
N PHE A 98 -15.24 -1.27 5.40
CA PHE A 98 -15.65 -2.68 5.41
C PHE A 98 -16.35 -3.08 6.71
N VAL A 99 -17.10 -4.17 6.61
CA VAL A 99 -17.62 -4.93 7.74
C VAL A 99 -16.83 -6.23 7.82
N GLU A 100 -16.42 -6.62 9.03
CA GLU A 100 -15.76 -7.88 9.32
C GLU A 100 -16.56 -8.70 10.30
N TYR A 101 -16.74 -9.98 10.00
CA TYR A 101 -17.33 -10.97 10.92
C TYR A 101 -16.30 -12.03 11.29
N ALA A 102 -16.01 -12.18 12.58
CA ALA A 102 -15.10 -13.18 13.12
C ALA A 102 -15.87 -14.46 13.50
N PHE A 103 -15.67 -15.52 12.74
CA PHE A 103 -16.14 -16.86 13.12
C PHE A 103 -15.22 -17.50 14.17
N ALA A 104 -13.93 -17.34 13.98
CA ALA A 104 -12.83 -17.74 14.84
C ALA A 104 -11.59 -16.89 14.48
N ASP A 105 -10.51 -16.96 15.25
CA ASP A 105 -9.25 -16.27 14.95
C ASP A 105 -8.71 -16.68 13.57
N LEU A 106 -8.82 -17.96 13.24
CA LEU A 106 -8.42 -18.51 11.95
C LEU A 106 -9.36 -18.15 10.80
N VAL A 107 -10.59 -17.68 11.06
CA VAL A 107 -11.56 -17.40 9.99
C VAL A 107 -12.35 -16.14 10.31
N LYS A 108 -12.01 -15.07 9.64
CA LYS A 108 -12.70 -13.79 9.63
C LYS A 108 -13.09 -13.46 8.20
N VAL A 109 -14.33 -13.05 7.98
CA VAL A 109 -14.82 -12.64 6.65
C VAL A 109 -15.02 -11.14 6.66
N ARG A 110 -14.42 -10.46 5.70
CA ARG A 110 -14.49 -9.03 5.51
C ARG A 110 -15.16 -8.72 4.17
N MET A 111 -16.03 -7.71 4.13
CA MET A 111 -16.74 -7.29 2.93
C MET A 111 -16.72 -5.77 2.83
N GLY A 112 -16.43 -5.24 1.65
CA GLY A 112 -16.38 -3.81 1.37
C GLY A 112 -15.18 -3.41 0.54
N LYS A 113 -14.79 -2.13 0.62
CA LYS A 113 -13.56 -1.60 0.03
C LYS A 113 -12.40 -1.83 1.00
N MET A 114 -11.33 -2.41 0.52
CA MET A 114 -10.15 -2.79 1.30
C MET A 114 -8.88 -2.49 0.54
N PHE A 115 -7.77 -2.34 1.25
CA PHE A 115 -6.47 -2.44 0.60
C PHE A 115 -6.24 -3.85 0.08
N THR A 116 -5.65 -3.95 -1.10
CA THR A 116 -5.18 -5.23 -1.63
C THR A 116 -4.11 -5.78 -0.70
N PRO A 117 -4.25 -6.99 -0.15
CA PRO A 117 -3.27 -7.56 0.77
C PRO A 117 -2.03 -8.03 0.00
N TYR A 118 -1.13 -7.11 -0.31
CA TYR A 118 0.08 -7.36 -1.08
C TYR A 118 1.26 -6.55 -0.51
N GLY A 119 2.40 -7.22 -0.34
CA GLY A 119 3.64 -6.60 0.13
C GLY A 119 3.55 -6.02 1.55
N ILE A 120 4.56 -5.28 1.93
CA ILE A 120 4.69 -4.69 3.27
C ILE A 120 3.90 -3.37 3.37
N PHE A 121 3.94 -2.56 2.32
CA PHE A 121 3.58 -1.15 2.43
C PHE A 121 2.16 -0.81 1.99
N ASN A 122 1.49 -1.65 1.20
CA ASN A 122 0.20 -1.28 0.65
C ASN A 122 -0.87 -0.97 1.72
N GLU A 123 -0.93 -1.80 2.77
CA GLU A 123 -1.92 -1.61 3.84
C GLU A 123 -1.58 -0.46 4.81
N ILE A 124 -0.35 0.08 4.76
CA ILE A 124 0.13 1.14 5.67
C ILE A 124 0.53 2.42 4.95
N HIS A 125 0.23 2.57 3.66
CA HIS A 125 0.76 3.68 2.85
C HIS A 125 0.30 5.07 3.31
N THR A 126 -0.90 5.20 3.89
CA THR A 126 -1.39 6.43 4.51
C THR A 126 -0.88 6.57 5.95
N ALA A 127 -0.62 5.46 6.62
CA ALA A 127 -0.13 5.45 8.00
C ALA A 127 1.33 5.94 8.07
N LYS A 128 1.58 7.19 7.73
CA LYS A 128 2.90 7.82 7.68
C LYS A 128 3.79 7.58 8.92
N PRO A 129 3.26 7.47 10.15
CA PRO A 129 4.08 7.09 11.31
C PRO A 129 4.63 5.66 11.25
N ALA A 130 4.03 4.76 10.48
CA ALA A 130 4.39 3.34 10.45
C ALA A 130 5.67 3.03 9.67
N PHE A 131 6.16 3.95 8.84
CA PHE A 131 7.38 3.75 8.06
C PHE A 131 8.35 4.94 8.15
N LEU A 132 9.62 4.71 7.84
CA LEU A 132 10.69 5.68 8.09
C LEU A 132 10.74 6.81 7.05
N SER A 133 10.48 6.51 5.79
CA SER A 133 10.57 7.46 4.67
C SER A 133 9.41 8.46 4.65
N VAL A 134 9.57 9.55 3.92
CA VAL A 134 8.50 10.54 3.69
C VAL A 134 7.41 9.91 2.83
N LYS A 135 7.79 9.23 1.76
CA LYS A 135 6.86 8.48 0.89
C LYS A 135 7.11 6.98 0.99
N GLU A 136 6.08 6.19 0.72
CA GLU A 136 6.20 4.74 0.57
C GLU A 136 7.21 4.35 -0.52
N PRO A 137 7.77 3.13 -0.51
CA PRO A 137 8.60 2.65 -1.60
C PRO A 137 7.86 2.65 -2.93
N ALA A 138 8.53 3.14 -3.98
CA ALA A 138 7.94 3.19 -5.30
C ALA A 138 8.11 1.88 -6.07
N ALA A 139 9.29 1.27 -6.04
CA ALA A 139 9.61 0.16 -6.94
C ALA A 139 8.66 -1.05 -6.86
N THR A 140 8.00 -1.30 -5.73
CA THR A 140 7.06 -2.41 -5.54
C THR A 140 5.61 -1.96 -5.42
N ASN A 141 5.33 -0.68 -5.06
CA ASN A 141 3.97 -0.18 -4.83
C ASN A 141 3.47 0.78 -5.91
N LYS A 142 4.33 1.66 -6.42
CA LYS A 142 4.03 2.66 -7.45
C LYS A 142 5.21 2.76 -8.43
N PRO A 143 5.55 1.67 -9.15
CA PRO A 143 6.76 1.60 -9.99
C PRO A 143 6.76 2.66 -11.09
N GLU A 144 5.59 3.10 -11.53
CA GLU A 144 5.41 4.20 -12.46
C GLU A 144 5.96 5.55 -11.95
N ARG A 145 6.23 5.68 -10.64
CA ARG A 145 6.91 6.85 -10.08
C ARG A 145 8.42 6.88 -10.32
N ILE A 146 9.03 5.75 -10.63
CA ILE A 146 10.44 5.68 -10.99
C ILE A 146 10.59 5.65 -12.51
N VAL A 147 9.86 4.76 -13.19
CA VAL A 147 9.88 4.61 -14.65
C VAL A 147 8.45 4.70 -15.17
N GLU A 148 8.20 5.65 -16.07
CA GLU A 148 6.85 5.99 -16.56
C GLU A 148 6.06 4.81 -17.13
N ASN A 149 6.73 3.87 -17.82
CA ASN A 149 6.07 2.73 -18.45
C ASN A 149 5.96 1.51 -17.55
N ALA A 150 6.40 1.58 -16.30
CA ALA A 150 6.28 0.46 -15.37
C ALA A 150 4.83 0.28 -14.95
N PHE A 151 4.33 -0.93 -15.06
CA PHE A 151 2.96 -1.27 -14.68
C PHE A 151 2.92 -1.64 -13.18
N ARG A 152 1.83 -1.35 -12.49
CA ARG A 152 1.67 -1.76 -11.09
C ARG A 152 1.56 -3.28 -10.98
N PHE A 153 2.14 -3.84 -9.93
CA PHE A 153 2.05 -5.27 -9.63
C PHE A 153 0.66 -5.69 -9.13
N PHE A 154 -0.10 -4.75 -8.58
CA PHE A 154 -1.44 -4.94 -8.03
C PHE A 154 -2.15 -3.58 -7.91
N PRO A 155 -3.48 -3.52 -7.91
CA PRO A 155 -4.23 -2.31 -7.58
C PRO A 155 -4.13 -2.04 -6.08
N ARG A 156 -4.11 -0.78 -5.69
CA ARG A 156 -4.05 -0.39 -4.28
C ARG A 156 -5.24 -0.91 -3.48
N TRP A 157 -6.42 -0.81 -4.04
CA TRP A 157 -7.68 -1.19 -3.41
C TRP A 157 -8.40 -2.28 -4.18
N GLY A 158 -9.25 -3.02 -3.44
CA GLY A 158 -10.22 -3.93 -4.01
C GLY A 158 -11.55 -3.82 -3.28
N THR A 159 -12.65 -3.68 -4.02
CA THR A 159 -14.00 -3.80 -3.47
C THR A 159 -14.46 -5.22 -3.66
N GLY A 160 -14.68 -5.95 -2.56
CA GLY A 160 -14.95 -7.38 -2.64
C GLY A 160 -15.14 -8.07 -1.29
N ILE A 161 -14.76 -9.35 -1.26
CA ILE A 161 -14.87 -10.21 -0.09
C ILE A 161 -13.49 -10.80 0.22
N ALA A 162 -13.05 -10.65 1.46
CA ALA A 162 -11.81 -11.27 1.94
C ALA A 162 -12.09 -12.29 3.04
N ILE A 163 -11.28 -13.34 3.05
CA ILE A 163 -11.16 -14.28 4.17
C ILE A 163 -9.76 -14.08 4.72
N ARG A 164 -9.66 -13.86 6.03
CA ARG A 164 -8.39 -13.70 6.72
C ARG A 164 -8.37 -14.50 8.02
N GLY A 165 -7.18 -14.80 8.48
CA GLY A 165 -7.01 -15.49 9.76
C GLY A 165 -5.62 -15.32 10.33
N ASP A 166 -5.57 -15.47 11.65
CA ASP A 166 -4.35 -15.44 12.44
C ASP A 166 -4.26 -16.76 13.21
N GLY A 167 -3.08 -17.33 13.34
CA GLY A 167 -2.90 -18.59 14.03
C GLY A 167 -1.45 -18.85 14.43
N VAL A 168 -1.25 -20.00 15.08
CA VAL A 168 0.06 -20.45 15.54
C VAL A 168 0.36 -21.84 14.97
N ILE A 169 1.52 -21.99 14.33
CA ILE A 169 2.06 -23.27 13.86
C ILE A 169 3.43 -23.49 14.50
N ALA A 170 3.64 -24.59 15.21
CA ALA A 170 4.89 -24.91 15.87
C ALA A 170 5.39 -23.77 16.78
N GLU A 171 4.52 -23.19 17.59
CA GLU A 171 4.79 -22.06 18.49
C GLU A 171 5.23 -20.78 17.77
N ARG A 172 4.85 -20.61 16.51
CA ARG A 172 5.18 -19.46 15.67
C ARG A 172 3.93 -18.88 15.04
N ASP A 173 3.84 -17.57 15.03
CA ASP A 173 2.71 -16.84 14.51
C ASP A 173 2.68 -16.85 12.97
N PHE A 174 1.48 -16.95 12.42
CA PHE A 174 1.22 -16.74 11.02
C PHE A 174 -0.09 -16.00 10.83
N ASN A 175 -0.21 -15.32 9.71
CA ASN A 175 -1.47 -14.78 9.22
C ASN A 175 -1.61 -14.99 7.72
N TYR A 176 -2.86 -14.97 7.27
CA TYR A 176 -3.16 -15.03 5.85
C TYR A 176 -4.36 -14.16 5.52
N ASP A 177 -4.38 -13.67 4.28
CA ASP A 177 -5.47 -12.95 3.65
C ASP A 177 -5.71 -13.50 2.25
N VAL A 178 -6.99 -13.72 1.88
CA VAL A 178 -7.40 -14.05 0.52
C VAL A 178 -8.54 -13.12 0.16
N LEU A 179 -8.34 -12.29 -0.85
CA LEU A 179 -9.31 -11.31 -1.35
C LEU A 179 -9.78 -11.70 -2.74
N VAL A 180 -11.08 -11.70 -2.96
CA VAL A 180 -11.72 -11.73 -4.28
C VAL A 180 -12.43 -10.40 -4.47
N ALA A 181 -12.03 -9.63 -5.48
CA ALA A 181 -12.50 -8.27 -5.65
C ALA A 181 -12.69 -7.89 -7.12
N ASN A 182 -13.28 -6.73 -7.36
CA ASN A 182 -13.15 -6.05 -8.63
C ASN A 182 -11.68 -5.82 -8.91
N GLY A 183 -11.28 -6.03 -10.15
CA GLY A 183 -9.90 -6.03 -10.56
C GLY A 183 -9.30 -4.64 -10.79
N PHE A 184 -8.24 -4.62 -11.54
CA PHE A 184 -7.55 -3.41 -11.98
C PHE A 184 -8.44 -2.61 -12.91
N GLN A 185 -8.55 -1.31 -12.68
CA GLN A 185 -9.33 -0.39 -13.48
C GLN A 185 -8.53 0.87 -13.77
N GLU A 186 -8.85 1.56 -14.85
CA GLU A 186 -8.25 2.83 -15.24
C GLU A 186 -8.41 3.89 -14.14
N ASP A 187 -9.58 3.94 -13.49
CA ASP A 187 -9.84 4.71 -12.29
C ASP A 187 -9.44 3.89 -11.05
N THR A 188 -8.47 4.37 -10.31
CA THR A 188 -7.93 3.69 -9.12
C THR A 188 -8.89 3.65 -7.92
N ASN A 189 -10.08 4.22 -8.05
CA ASN A 189 -11.09 4.23 -7.00
C ASN A 189 -12.32 3.41 -7.43
N PRO A 190 -12.28 2.07 -7.29
CA PRO A 190 -13.31 1.17 -7.79
C PRO A 190 -14.55 1.25 -6.90
N PHE A 191 -15.37 2.28 -7.06
CA PHE A 191 -16.55 2.38 -6.24
C PHE A 191 -17.65 1.43 -6.67
N GLU A 192 -17.83 1.15 -7.94
CA GLU A 192 -19.16 0.76 -8.30
C GLU A 192 -19.25 -0.30 -9.38
N GLU A 193 -18.52 -0.17 -10.46
CA GLU A 193 -18.66 -1.06 -11.59
C GLU A 193 -17.31 -1.69 -11.96
N ASP A 194 -17.33 -2.99 -12.15
CA ASP A 194 -16.19 -3.71 -12.71
C ASP A 194 -16.22 -3.54 -14.23
N ASN A 195 -15.07 -3.28 -14.84
CA ASN A 195 -14.94 -3.13 -16.29
C ASN A 195 -15.14 -4.46 -17.06
N ASN A 196 -15.16 -5.60 -16.35
CA ASN A 196 -15.33 -6.92 -16.94
C ASN A 196 -16.07 -7.90 -16.00
N LEU A 197 -16.30 -9.14 -16.47
CA LEU A 197 -16.97 -10.18 -15.67
C LEU A 197 -16.00 -10.97 -14.78
N SER A 198 -14.72 -10.80 -14.97
CA SER A 198 -13.69 -11.44 -14.16
C SER A 198 -13.58 -10.80 -12.79
N LYS A 199 -13.03 -11.51 -11.84
CA LYS A 199 -12.67 -10.98 -10.54
C LYS A 199 -11.21 -11.23 -10.30
N SER A 200 -10.54 -10.24 -9.70
CA SER A 200 -9.19 -10.42 -9.23
C SER A 200 -9.14 -11.31 -8.01
N VAL A 201 -8.03 -11.99 -7.85
CA VAL A 201 -7.73 -12.82 -6.66
C VAL A 201 -6.39 -12.40 -6.12
N THR A 202 -6.38 -12.02 -4.85
CA THR A 202 -5.15 -11.75 -4.10
C THR A 202 -5.04 -12.75 -2.96
N ALA A 203 -3.85 -13.25 -2.72
CA ALA A 203 -3.55 -14.04 -1.53
C ALA A 203 -2.24 -13.55 -0.92
N ARG A 204 -2.20 -13.43 0.40
CA ARG A 204 -0.98 -13.12 1.17
C ARG A 204 -0.86 -14.09 2.33
N PHE A 205 0.34 -14.57 2.56
CA PHE A 205 0.70 -15.36 3.73
C PHE A 205 1.93 -14.77 4.37
N ARG A 206 1.89 -14.58 5.69
CA ARG A 206 3.02 -14.12 6.50
C ARG A 206 3.28 -15.10 7.61
N PHE A 207 4.55 -15.37 7.89
CA PHE A 207 5.00 -16.27 8.93
C PHE A 207 6.16 -15.65 9.71
N GLU A 208 6.15 -15.83 11.02
CA GLU A 208 7.16 -15.32 11.94
C GLU A 208 8.02 -16.46 12.49
N PRO A 209 9.08 -16.89 11.77
CA PRO A 209 9.94 -17.99 12.21
C PRO A 209 10.66 -17.70 13.52
N THR A 210 10.87 -16.43 13.87
CA THR A 210 11.40 -15.97 15.14
C THR A 210 10.68 -14.69 15.58
N GLU A 211 10.86 -14.26 16.83
CA GLU A 211 10.34 -12.98 17.34
C GLU A 211 10.89 -11.74 16.59
N THR A 212 11.97 -11.90 15.84
CA THR A 212 12.66 -10.80 15.16
C THR A 212 12.59 -10.90 13.63
N ILE A 213 12.09 -11.98 13.08
CA ILE A 213 12.02 -12.20 11.63
C ILE A 213 10.58 -12.52 11.25
N SER A 214 10.07 -11.78 10.28
CA SER A 214 8.83 -12.08 9.56
C SER A 214 9.15 -12.24 8.07
N VAL A 215 8.60 -13.27 7.46
CA VAL A 215 8.67 -13.52 6.01
C VAL A 215 7.27 -13.64 5.45
N GLY A 216 7.07 -13.19 4.23
CA GLY A 216 5.76 -13.29 3.59
C GLY A 216 5.88 -13.52 2.09
N ASN A 217 4.77 -14.01 1.56
CA ASN A 217 4.54 -14.17 0.14
C ASN A 217 3.18 -13.61 -0.21
N SER A 218 3.11 -12.87 -1.30
CA SER A 218 1.90 -12.29 -1.86
C SER A 218 1.72 -12.76 -3.29
N PHE A 219 0.49 -13.00 -3.69
CA PHE A 219 0.11 -13.38 -5.04
C PHE A 219 -1.06 -12.53 -5.48
N TYR A 220 -1.05 -12.07 -6.73
CA TYR A 220 -2.15 -11.37 -7.38
C TYR A 220 -2.40 -11.92 -8.78
N TYR A 221 -3.66 -12.10 -9.12
CA TYR A 221 -4.12 -12.47 -10.47
C TYR A 221 -5.31 -11.62 -10.85
N ASP A 222 -5.27 -11.10 -12.08
CA ASP A 222 -6.38 -10.36 -12.65
C ASP A 222 -6.45 -10.52 -14.17
N LYS A 223 -7.67 -10.48 -14.68
CA LYS A 223 -7.97 -10.27 -16.08
C LYS A 223 -8.30 -8.81 -16.27
N VAL A 224 -7.26 -8.01 -16.50
CA VAL A 224 -7.33 -6.55 -16.45
C VAL A 224 -8.26 -5.96 -17.52
N GLU A 225 -8.09 -6.33 -18.78
CA GLU A 225 -8.86 -5.84 -19.93
C GLU A 225 -8.90 -4.29 -20.02
N SER A 226 -7.87 -3.61 -19.52
CA SER A 226 -7.69 -2.15 -19.61
C SER A 226 -6.21 -1.79 -19.73
N ASP A 227 -5.90 -0.53 -20.06
CA ASP A 227 -4.55 0.01 -20.21
C ASP A 227 -3.64 -0.78 -21.16
N GLY A 228 -4.22 -1.45 -22.15
CA GLY A 228 -3.48 -2.27 -23.09
C GLY A 228 -2.95 -3.58 -22.52
N VAL A 229 -3.47 -4.01 -21.35
CA VAL A 229 -3.11 -5.26 -20.66
C VAL A 229 -4.36 -6.16 -20.54
N ASP A 230 -4.25 -7.40 -21.01
CA ASP A 230 -5.33 -8.37 -20.88
C ASP A 230 -5.27 -9.12 -19.54
N ASN A 231 -4.08 -9.54 -19.12
CA ASN A 231 -3.90 -10.29 -17.88
C ASN A 231 -2.67 -9.82 -17.12
N LEU A 232 -2.78 -9.82 -15.81
CA LEU A 232 -1.70 -9.58 -14.87
C LEU A 232 -1.62 -10.74 -13.88
N VAL A 233 -0.42 -11.29 -13.72
CA VAL A 233 -0.05 -12.14 -12.59
C VAL A 233 1.09 -11.47 -11.87
N SER A 234 1.05 -11.39 -10.56
CA SER A 234 2.21 -10.94 -9.81
C SER A 234 2.46 -11.76 -8.55
N GLU A 235 3.70 -11.82 -8.14
CA GLU A 235 4.17 -12.48 -6.93
C GLU A 235 5.09 -11.54 -6.16
N GLY A 236 4.89 -11.44 -4.85
CA GLY A 236 5.71 -10.65 -3.94
C GLY A 236 6.33 -11.52 -2.87
N LEU A 237 7.58 -11.26 -2.55
CA LEU A 237 8.27 -11.83 -1.39
C LEU A 237 8.71 -10.70 -0.46
N GLU A 238 8.50 -10.90 0.82
CA GLU A 238 8.83 -9.92 1.85
C GLU A 238 9.66 -10.53 2.97
N LEU A 239 10.60 -9.73 3.47
CA LEU A 239 11.41 -10.02 4.64
C LEU A 239 11.44 -8.80 5.56
N HIS A 240 11.08 -8.99 6.78
CA HIS A 240 11.22 -8.00 7.83
C HIS A 240 12.07 -8.59 8.97
N TYR A 241 13.23 -7.98 9.22
CA TYR A 241 14.02 -8.23 10.41
C TYR A 241 13.94 -7.04 11.35
N GLN A 242 13.57 -7.28 12.60
CA GLN A 242 13.47 -6.26 13.64
C GLN A 242 14.24 -6.70 14.88
N GLY A 243 15.51 -6.35 14.93
CA GLY A 243 16.31 -6.46 16.16
C GLY A 243 16.13 -5.25 17.07
N ASN A 244 16.82 -5.23 18.19
CA ASN A 244 16.76 -4.13 19.17
C ASN A 244 17.21 -2.79 18.57
N THR A 245 18.21 -2.82 17.72
CA THR A 245 18.87 -1.62 17.18
C THR A 245 18.83 -1.61 15.64
N TRP A 246 19.11 -2.76 15.00
CA TRP A 246 19.07 -2.90 13.56
C TRP A 246 17.72 -3.38 13.08
N ARG A 247 17.26 -2.79 11.99
CA ARG A 247 16.09 -3.25 11.25
C ARG A 247 16.44 -3.38 9.78
N LEU A 248 15.83 -4.35 9.11
CA LEU A 248 15.94 -4.55 7.68
C LEU A 248 14.55 -4.84 7.11
N LEU A 249 14.15 -4.05 6.12
CA LEU A 249 13.01 -4.34 5.27
C LEU A 249 13.52 -4.68 3.88
N ALA A 250 13.03 -5.77 3.31
CA ALA A 250 13.27 -6.14 1.93
C ALA A 250 11.97 -6.65 1.30
N GLU A 251 11.72 -6.24 0.08
CA GLU A 251 10.60 -6.70 -0.71
C GLU A 251 11.03 -6.84 -2.16
N ILE A 252 10.54 -7.87 -2.84
CA ILE A 252 10.70 -8.06 -4.27
C ILE A 252 9.35 -8.43 -4.86
N ALA A 253 9.00 -7.83 -5.99
CA ALA A 253 7.79 -8.11 -6.74
C ALA A 253 8.14 -8.51 -8.17
N PHE A 254 7.50 -9.55 -8.64
CA PHE A 254 7.57 -10.06 -10.02
C PHE A 254 6.22 -9.84 -10.68
N GLY A 255 6.20 -9.31 -11.89
CA GLY A 255 4.99 -9.13 -12.71
C GLY A 255 5.11 -9.85 -14.05
N TRP A 256 4.06 -10.53 -14.42
CA TRP A 256 3.88 -11.16 -15.74
C TRP A 256 2.65 -10.53 -16.38
N LEU A 257 2.87 -9.64 -17.33
CA LEU A 257 1.82 -8.95 -18.05
C LEU A 257 1.62 -9.62 -19.42
N GLN A 258 0.35 -9.78 -19.79
CA GLN A 258 -0.03 -10.12 -21.15
C GLN A 258 -0.64 -8.88 -21.78
N PRO A 259 0.10 -8.13 -22.62
CA PRO A 259 -0.48 -7.02 -23.37
C PRO A 259 -1.57 -7.53 -24.34
N THR A 260 -2.54 -6.67 -24.64
CA THR A 260 -3.57 -6.94 -25.68
C THR A 260 -2.91 -7.17 -27.04
N ASP A 261 -1.87 -6.39 -27.33
CA ASP A 261 -1.05 -6.53 -28.53
C ASP A 261 0.43 -6.67 -28.13
N GLY A 262 1.09 -7.70 -28.63
CA GLY A 262 2.53 -7.89 -28.45
C GLY A 262 2.91 -9.10 -27.60
N GLU A 263 4.18 -9.14 -27.23
CA GLU A 263 4.77 -10.22 -26.45
C GLU A 263 4.54 -10.02 -24.96
N LYS A 264 4.61 -11.10 -24.19
CA LYS A 264 4.55 -11.05 -22.72
C LYS A 264 5.68 -10.21 -22.16
N ILE A 265 5.34 -9.38 -21.17
CA ILE A 265 6.28 -8.55 -20.43
C ILE A 265 6.50 -9.15 -19.06
N HIS A 266 7.75 -9.24 -18.67
CA HIS A 266 8.15 -9.63 -17.33
C HIS A 266 8.81 -8.43 -16.67
N GLN A 267 8.26 -7.97 -15.55
CA GLN A 267 8.82 -6.88 -14.77
C GLN A 267 9.27 -7.33 -13.39
N VAL A 268 10.23 -6.63 -12.83
CA VAL A 268 10.75 -6.90 -11.49
C VAL A 268 11.01 -5.60 -10.76
N GLY A 269 10.40 -5.46 -9.59
CA GLY A 269 10.67 -4.37 -8.65
C GLY A 269 11.24 -4.91 -7.34
N TRP A 270 12.19 -4.21 -6.72
CA TRP A 270 12.66 -4.59 -5.40
C TRP A 270 13.11 -3.40 -4.57
N ILE A 271 13.06 -3.59 -3.26
CA ILE A 271 13.53 -2.64 -2.26
C ILE A 271 14.39 -3.35 -1.22
N LEU A 272 15.33 -2.60 -0.66
CA LEU A 272 16.15 -3.01 0.48
C LEU A 272 16.36 -1.79 1.38
N GLN A 273 15.91 -1.85 2.63
CA GLN A 273 15.96 -0.73 3.57
C GLN A 273 16.53 -1.17 4.93
N PRO A 274 17.85 -1.12 5.12
CA PRO A 274 18.44 -1.19 6.45
C PRO A 274 18.26 0.13 7.20
N SER A 275 18.08 0.05 8.52
CA SER A 275 18.02 1.17 9.44
C SER A 275 18.63 0.85 10.79
N TYR A 276 19.01 1.89 11.53
CA TYR A 276 19.65 1.79 12.83
C TYR A 276 18.98 2.72 13.83
N SER A 277 18.34 2.18 14.87
CA SER A 277 17.67 2.98 15.90
C SER A 277 18.62 3.36 17.01
N LEU A 278 18.73 4.64 17.29
CA LEU A 278 19.48 5.21 18.41
C LEU A 278 18.55 5.42 19.62
N ASP A 279 19.12 5.37 20.84
CA ASP A 279 18.35 5.50 22.08
C ASP A 279 17.64 6.86 22.27
N ASN A 280 18.04 7.86 21.48
CA ASN A 280 17.49 9.24 21.54
C ASN A 280 16.32 9.48 20.55
N GLY A 281 15.72 8.44 20.00
CA GLY A 281 14.61 8.54 19.05
C GLY A 281 15.02 8.82 17.60
N VAL A 282 16.33 8.90 17.33
CA VAL A 282 16.85 9.11 15.97
C VAL A 282 17.04 7.77 15.27
N THR A 283 16.52 7.63 14.06
CA THR A 283 16.68 6.43 13.23
C THR A 283 17.17 6.81 11.82
N PRO A 284 18.48 6.82 11.58
CA PRO A 284 19.01 6.90 10.22
C PRO A 284 18.69 5.63 9.44
N TYR A 285 18.49 5.78 8.13
CA TYR A 285 18.24 4.68 7.21
C TYR A 285 18.77 5.01 5.81
N VAL A 286 18.96 3.95 5.04
CA VAL A 286 19.12 4.04 3.59
C VAL A 286 18.12 3.10 2.94
N ARG A 287 17.66 3.43 1.73
CA ARG A 287 16.80 2.56 0.93
C ARG A 287 17.30 2.52 -0.51
N PHE A 288 17.37 1.34 -1.03
CA PHE A 288 17.66 1.05 -2.44
C PHE A 288 16.41 0.52 -3.08
N GLU A 289 16.04 1.08 -4.20
CA GLU A 289 14.91 0.65 -5.02
C GLU A 289 15.37 0.45 -6.46
N ARG A 290 14.86 -0.57 -7.12
CA ARG A 290 15.01 -0.77 -8.56
C ARG A 290 13.71 -1.25 -9.13
N ILE A 291 13.36 -0.72 -10.29
CA ILE A 291 12.31 -1.25 -11.16
C ILE A 291 12.89 -1.52 -12.54
N ASP A 292 12.57 -2.69 -13.07
CA ASP A 292 12.86 -3.14 -14.40
C ASP A 292 11.51 -3.46 -15.04
N PRO A 293 10.97 -2.56 -15.88
CA PRO A 293 9.63 -2.68 -16.43
C PRO A 293 9.52 -3.78 -17.49
N ASN A 294 10.66 -4.20 -18.09
CA ASN A 294 10.69 -5.29 -19.05
C ASN A 294 12.06 -5.98 -19.05
N THR A 295 12.20 -7.05 -18.30
CA THR A 295 13.46 -7.81 -18.16
C THR A 295 14.03 -8.38 -19.46
N SER A 296 13.30 -8.26 -20.57
CA SER A 296 13.78 -8.62 -21.92
C SER A 296 14.51 -7.46 -22.62
N ARG A 297 14.54 -6.28 -22.00
CA ARG A 297 15.25 -5.08 -22.47
C ARG A 297 16.36 -4.72 -21.50
N ASP A 298 17.52 -4.33 -22.00
CA ASP A 298 18.68 -4.13 -21.13
C ASP A 298 18.73 -2.75 -20.47
N GLU A 299 18.12 -1.71 -21.05
CA GLU A 299 18.39 -0.30 -20.67
C GLU A 299 17.11 0.52 -20.37
N ASP A 300 16.03 -0.13 -19.94
CA ASP A 300 14.75 0.52 -19.60
C ASP A 300 14.46 0.60 -18.08
N HIS A 301 15.39 0.17 -17.25
CA HIS A 301 15.22 0.13 -15.80
C HIS A 301 15.52 1.48 -15.10
N GLY A 302 15.01 1.63 -13.89
CA GLY A 302 15.27 2.79 -13.04
C GLY A 302 15.61 2.41 -11.61
N TYR A 303 16.31 3.32 -10.95
CA TYR A 303 16.76 3.20 -9.55
C TYR A 303 16.30 4.41 -8.74
N ASN A 304 16.05 4.19 -7.46
CA ASN A 304 15.97 5.24 -6.47
C ASN A 304 16.85 4.87 -5.27
N PHE A 305 17.75 5.75 -4.90
CA PHE A 305 18.56 5.62 -3.69
C PHE A 305 18.14 6.70 -2.71
N ILE A 306 17.77 6.30 -1.50
CA ILE A 306 17.32 7.20 -0.44
C ILE A 306 18.29 7.11 0.73
N ALA A 307 18.70 8.26 1.23
CA ALA A 307 19.36 8.40 2.51
C ALA A 307 18.55 9.35 3.39
N GLY A 308 18.11 8.87 4.54
CA GLY A 308 17.22 9.64 5.40
C GLY A 308 17.43 9.42 6.88
N VAL A 309 16.77 10.26 7.63
CA VAL A 309 16.71 10.20 9.09
C VAL A 309 15.29 10.46 9.57
N ASN A 310 14.88 9.68 10.54
CA ASN A 310 13.61 9.80 11.24
C ASN A 310 13.92 10.18 12.70
N LEU A 311 13.25 11.22 13.20
CA LEU A 311 13.37 11.66 14.58
C LEU A 311 11.98 11.61 15.24
N GLU A 312 11.78 10.64 16.09
CA GLU A 312 10.60 10.54 16.95
C GLU A 312 10.82 11.36 18.22
N LEU A 313 9.98 12.38 18.44
CA LEU A 313 10.09 13.29 19.58
C LEU A 313 9.24 12.82 20.75
N THR A 314 7.93 12.81 20.61
CA THR A 314 6.99 12.40 21.65
C THR A 314 5.58 12.18 21.06
N GLY A 315 4.81 11.26 21.64
CA GLY A 315 3.38 11.13 21.38
C GLY A 315 3.01 10.96 19.91
N GLY A 316 3.81 10.25 19.13
CA GLY A 316 3.56 10.05 17.70
C GLY A 316 3.98 11.23 16.81
N PHE A 317 4.64 12.27 17.36
CA PHE A 317 5.18 13.37 16.58
C PHE A 317 6.56 13.01 16.03
N ILE A 318 6.68 12.97 14.72
CA ILE A 318 7.86 12.49 13.99
C ILE A 318 8.31 13.55 12.99
N ILE A 319 9.61 13.83 12.95
CA ILE A 319 10.25 14.64 11.91
C ILE A 319 11.04 13.70 11.01
N LYS A 320 10.85 13.81 9.71
CA LYS A 320 11.55 13.03 8.68
C LYS A 320 12.32 13.97 7.76
N ALA A 321 13.51 13.56 7.35
CA ALA A 321 14.27 14.23 6.31
C ALA A 321 15.00 13.20 5.47
N GLU A 322 14.97 13.36 4.15
CA GLU A 322 15.60 12.43 3.22
C GLU A 322 16.06 13.12 1.94
N ASN A 323 17.07 12.53 1.33
CA ASN A 323 17.47 12.81 -0.04
C ASN A 323 17.21 11.58 -0.89
N ASN A 324 16.50 11.77 -1.98
CA ASN A 324 16.20 10.75 -2.99
C ASN A 324 17.06 11.04 -4.22
N TYR A 325 17.81 10.05 -4.69
CA TYR A 325 18.54 10.11 -5.94
C TYR A 325 17.94 9.12 -6.93
N PHE A 326 17.30 9.65 -7.96
CA PHE A 326 16.73 8.88 -9.06
C PHE A 326 17.71 8.79 -10.22
N LYS A 327 17.79 7.60 -10.82
CA LYS A 327 18.62 7.35 -11.99
C LYS A 327 17.92 6.36 -12.93
N GLY A 328 17.72 6.74 -14.17
CA GLY A 328 17.27 5.86 -15.26
C GLY A 328 18.45 5.27 -16.04
N ALA A 329 18.25 4.14 -16.66
CA ALA A 329 19.10 3.64 -17.73
C ALA A 329 18.86 4.46 -19.02
N SER A 330 19.64 4.23 -20.07
CA SER A 330 19.67 5.11 -21.26
C SER A 330 18.35 5.15 -22.05
N GLU A 331 17.55 4.09 -21.99
CA GLU A 331 16.23 3.99 -22.66
C GLU A 331 15.06 4.18 -21.70
N SER A 332 15.32 4.42 -20.40
CA SER A 332 14.24 4.64 -19.44
C SER A 332 13.76 6.09 -19.47
N THR A 333 12.45 6.26 -19.36
CA THR A 333 11.85 7.56 -19.08
C THR A 333 11.53 7.62 -17.60
N LEU A 334 12.25 8.45 -16.84
CA LEU A 334 11.91 8.69 -15.43
C LEU A 334 10.59 9.45 -15.35
N ALA A 335 9.70 8.98 -14.48
CA ALA A 335 8.29 9.38 -14.46
C ALA A 335 8.04 10.86 -14.25
N GLN A 336 8.89 11.55 -13.49
CA GLN A 336 8.68 12.98 -13.21
C GLN A 336 9.55 13.88 -14.07
N TYR A 337 10.63 13.34 -14.68
CA TYR A 337 11.59 14.16 -15.39
C TYR A 337 12.27 13.36 -16.50
N PRO A 338 12.35 13.94 -17.71
CA PRO A 338 12.95 13.27 -18.87
C PRO A 338 14.49 13.16 -18.80
N ASN A 339 15.09 13.39 -17.64
CA ASN A 339 16.54 13.39 -17.45
C ASN A 339 17.04 12.06 -16.93
N ALA A 340 18.28 11.74 -17.27
CA ALA A 340 18.92 10.49 -16.85
C ALA A 340 19.13 10.35 -15.33
N SER A 341 19.09 11.44 -14.56
CA SER A 341 19.17 11.43 -13.09
C SER A 341 18.75 12.76 -12.48
N TYR A 342 18.20 12.73 -11.27
CA TYR A 342 17.91 13.91 -10.46
C TYR A 342 17.94 13.61 -8.97
N ASN A 343 18.14 14.66 -8.17
CA ASN A 343 18.04 14.62 -6.71
C ASN A 343 16.79 15.35 -6.23
N GLU A 344 16.19 14.82 -5.19
CA GLU A 344 15.06 15.42 -4.51
C GLU A 344 15.28 15.40 -3.00
N ILE A 345 15.19 16.55 -2.35
CA ILE A 345 15.18 16.67 -0.90
C ILE A 345 13.73 16.69 -0.43
N LYS A 346 13.42 15.83 0.53
CA LYS A 346 12.13 15.81 1.20
C LYS A 346 12.29 15.98 2.71
N ALA A 347 11.34 16.67 3.29
CA ALA A 347 11.18 16.74 4.73
C ALA A 347 9.71 16.62 5.07
N ALA A 348 9.38 16.01 6.19
CA ALA A 348 8.01 15.90 6.66
C ALA A 348 7.92 16.04 8.18
N VAL A 349 6.80 16.60 8.61
CA VAL A 349 6.33 16.52 10.00
C VAL A 349 5.11 15.64 9.99
N VAL A 350 5.15 14.58 10.77
CA VAL A 350 4.10 13.55 10.82
C VAL A 350 3.60 13.43 12.25
N LEU A 351 2.29 13.35 12.41
CA LEU A 351 1.63 13.12 13.68
C LEU A 351 0.69 11.93 13.56
N GLY A 352 0.79 10.97 14.51
CA GLY A 352 -0.22 9.94 14.75
C GLY A 352 -0.95 10.22 16.06
N PHE A 353 -2.27 10.08 16.10
CA PHE A 353 -3.09 10.33 17.28
C PHE A 353 -4.28 9.39 17.41
#